data_1ccd32a4e7610a3222bc82134d16bf42
#
_entry.id   1ccd32a4e7610a3222bc82134d16bf42
#
_cell.length_a   1.000
_cell.length_b   1.000
_cell.length_c   1.000
_cell.angle_alpha   90.00
_cell.angle_beta   90.00
_cell.angle_gamma   90.00
#
_symmetry.space_group_name_H-M   'P 1'
#
loop_
_entity.id
_entity.type
_entity.pdbx_description
1 polymer ?
#
loop_
_entity_poly.entity_id
_entity_poly.type
_entity_poly.pdbx_seq_one_letter_code
_entity_poly.pdbx_strand_id
1 'polypeptide(L)'
;MNLTDLYDAILNGKLDRAVAVTNEAISEGVLPNEIITNYMIKAMEEIGNRFEAGKVFVPNLLMSARAMKGALDILKPLLQGETDAYVGKIVIGTVKGDLHDIGKNLVASMFEGCGFEVVNLGVDVSSEKFVEAARTNNADIICMSALLTTTMNYMKVVVDDLKTAGLYGCLLYTSPSPRDGAT
;
A
#
# COMPACT_ATOMS: atom_id res chain seq x y z
N MET A 1 17.04 12.71 -21.84
CA MET A 1 15.71 12.20 -21.40
C MET A 1 15.10 13.14 -20.38
N ASN A 2 13.78 13.29 -20.37
CA ASN A 2 13.09 14.14 -19.38
C ASN A 2 12.36 13.25 -18.35
N LEU A 3 12.95 13.07 -17.16
CA LEU A 3 12.35 12.27 -16.08
C LEU A 3 11.03 12.87 -15.53
N THR A 4 10.73 14.14 -15.85
CA THR A 4 9.42 14.73 -15.57
C THR A 4 8.29 13.97 -16.30
N ASP A 5 8.60 13.33 -17.44
CA ASP A 5 7.64 12.49 -18.17
C ASP A 5 7.21 11.26 -17.34
N LEU A 6 8.09 10.71 -16.49
CA LEU A 6 7.74 9.61 -15.58
C LEU A 6 6.77 10.08 -14.50
N TYR A 7 7.06 11.22 -13.88
CA TYR A 7 6.17 11.86 -12.92
C TYR A 7 4.77 12.07 -13.53
N ASP A 8 4.71 12.68 -14.71
CA ASP A 8 3.45 12.95 -15.41
C ASP A 8 2.74 11.66 -15.84
N ALA A 9 3.46 10.62 -16.23
CA ALA A 9 2.89 9.33 -16.61
C ALA A 9 2.23 8.65 -15.41
N ILE A 10 2.88 8.66 -14.25
CA ILE A 10 2.32 8.09 -13.00
C ILE A 10 1.13 8.93 -12.53
N LEU A 11 1.28 10.25 -12.45
CA LEU A 11 0.23 11.16 -12.02
C LEU A 11 -1.06 11.01 -12.84
N ASN A 12 -0.93 10.75 -14.14
CA ASN A 12 -2.06 10.59 -15.06
C ASN A 12 -2.43 9.10 -15.30
N GLY A 13 -1.85 8.16 -14.56
CA GLY A 13 -2.17 6.74 -14.62
C GLY A 13 -1.83 6.05 -15.95
N LYS A 14 -0.82 6.55 -16.68
CA LYS A 14 -0.38 6.04 -17.98
C LYS A 14 0.68 4.94 -17.81
N LEU A 15 0.26 3.72 -17.54
CA LEU A 15 1.13 2.57 -17.27
C LEU A 15 2.22 2.39 -18.36
N ASP A 16 1.81 2.29 -19.62
CA ASP A 16 2.75 1.98 -20.70
C ASP A 16 3.84 3.05 -20.85
N ARG A 17 3.45 4.33 -20.65
CA ARG A 17 4.42 5.44 -20.68
C ARG A 17 5.34 5.41 -19.46
N ALA A 18 4.82 5.13 -18.26
CA ALA A 18 5.64 5.01 -17.06
C ALA A 18 6.69 3.89 -17.21
N VAL A 19 6.28 2.72 -17.71
CA VAL A 19 7.17 1.60 -18.01
C VAL A 19 8.24 2.00 -19.05
N ALA A 20 7.85 2.63 -20.15
CA ALA A 20 8.79 3.04 -21.21
C ALA A 20 9.84 4.02 -20.69
N VAL A 21 9.42 5.09 -20.00
CA VAL A 21 10.35 6.10 -19.46
C VAL A 21 11.25 5.52 -18.37
N THR A 22 10.76 4.59 -17.56
CA THR A 22 11.58 3.89 -16.56
C THR A 22 12.71 3.08 -17.24
N ASN A 23 12.39 2.33 -18.30
CA ASN A 23 13.41 1.58 -19.04
C ASN A 23 14.43 2.50 -19.71
N GLU A 24 13.98 3.62 -20.30
CA GLU A 24 14.88 4.64 -20.85
C GLU A 24 15.82 5.18 -19.77
N ALA A 25 15.30 5.50 -18.56
CA ALA A 25 16.09 6.01 -17.45
C ALA A 25 17.19 5.04 -17.02
N ILE A 26 16.85 3.76 -16.91
CA ILE A 26 17.81 2.70 -16.58
C ILE A 26 18.91 2.62 -17.67
N SER A 27 18.52 2.66 -18.94
CA SER A 27 19.47 2.57 -20.06
C SER A 27 20.44 3.75 -20.11
N GLU A 28 20.04 4.93 -19.63
CA GLU A 28 20.88 6.13 -19.48
C GLU A 28 21.71 6.14 -18.17
N GLY A 29 21.59 5.09 -17.35
CA GLY A 29 22.39 4.91 -16.13
C GLY A 29 21.88 5.72 -14.91
N VAL A 30 20.62 6.16 -14.93
CA VAL A 30 20.04 6.84 -13.77
C VAL A 30 19.85 5.81 -12.63
N LEU A 31 20.22 6.18 -11.42
CA LEU A 31 20.13 5.28 -10.26
C LEU A 31 18.67 4.99 -9.91
N PRO A 32 18.31 3.71 -9.64
CA PRO A 32 16.94 3.32 -9.29
C PRO A 32 16.36 4.12 -8.12
N ASN A 33 17.13 4.33 -7.05
CA ASN A 33 16.70 5.12 -5.89
C ASN A 33 16.38 6.57 -6.23
N GLU A 34 17.13 7.18 -7.15
CA GLU A 34 16.85 8.53 -7.61
C GLU A 34 15.53 8.61 -8.38
N ILE A 35 15.27 7.64 -9.26
CA ILE A 35 14.02 7.53 -10.00
C ILE A 35 12.84 7.43 -9.05
N ILE A 36 12.93 6.54 -8.06
CA ILE A 36 11.87 6.30 -7.08
C ILE A 36 11.60 7.56 -6.25
N THR A 37 12.64 8.09 -5.61
CA THR A 37 12.48 9.16 -4.61
C THR A 37 12.10 10.49 -5.24
N ASN A 38 12.73 10.85 -6.37
CA ASN A 38 12.57 12.18 -6.93
C ASN A 38 11.38 12.34 -7.87
N TYR A 39 10.87 11.23 -8.44
CA TYR A 39 9.82 11.30 -9.46
C TYR A 39 8.60 10.45 -9.09
N MET A 40 8.80 9.17 -8.73
CA MET A 40 7.69 8.25 -8.53
C MET A 40 6.91 8.55 -7.26
N ILE A 41 7.60 8.69 -6.12
CA ILE A 41 6.97 9.01 -4.81
C ILE A 41 6.26 10.36 -4.90
N LYS A 42 6.91 11.37 -5.50
CA LYS A 42 6.30 12.71 -5.64
C LYS A 42 5.03 12.72 -6.50
N ALA A 43 4.96 11.87 -7.52
CA ALA A 43 3.74 11.72 -8.31
C ALA A 43 2.60 11.14 -7.47
N MET A 44 2.90 10.14 -6.62
CA MET A 44 1.90 9.54 -5.72
C MET A 44 1.46 10.49 -4.60
N GLU A 45 2.37 11.31 -4.07
CA GLU A 45 2.02 12.38 -3.13
C GLU A 45 1.07 13.41 -3.76
N GLU A 46 1.37 13.85 -4.98
CA GLU A 46 0.55 14.84 -5.68
C GLU A 46 -0.86 14.30 -5.99
N ILE A 47 -0.98 13.04 -6.47
CA ILE A 47 -2.32 12.47 -6.73
C ILE A 47 -3.10 12.28 -5.42
N GLY A 48 -2.42 11.95 -4.32
CA GLY A 48 -3.01 11.88 -2.98
C GLY A 48 -3.55 13.23 -2.52
N ASN A 49 -2.75 14.29 -2.67
CA ASN A 49 -3.16 15.67 -2.34
C ASN A 49 -4.36 16.14 -3.19
N ARG A 50 -4.39 15.75 -4.47
CA ARG A 50 -5.54 16.05 -5.35
C ARG A 50 -6.79 15.31 -4.93
N PHE A 51 -6.66 14.08 -4.48
CA PHE A 51 -7.77 13.29 -3.97
C PHE A 51 -8.32 13.90 -2.66
N GLU A 52 -7.46 14.25 -1.72
CA GLU A 52 -7.85 14.91 -0.47
C GLU A 52 -8.57 16.24 -0.73
N ALA A 53 -8.10 17.00 -1.73
CA ALA A 53 -8.73 18.24 -2.18
C ALA A 53 -10.02 18.02 -3.02
N GLY A 54 -10.48 16.79 -3.23
CA GLY A 54 -11.68 16.47 -4.01
C GLY A 54 -11.56 16.73 -5.52
N LYS A 55 -10.33 16.89 -6.04
CA LYS A 55 -10.07 17.18 -7.46
C LYS A 55 -10.01 15.93 -8.34
N VAL A 56 -9.79 14.78 -7.74
CA VAL A 56 -9.76 13.47 -8.41
C VAL A 56 -10.51 12.44 -7.56
N PHE A 57 -10.84 11.30 -8.18
CA PHE A 57 -11.63 10.24 -7.56
C PHE A 57 -10.83 8.94 -7.46
N VAL A 58 -11.35 7.95 -6.71
CA VAL A 58 -10.72 6.64 -6.49
C VAL A 58 -10.21 5.98 -7.78
N PRO A 59 -10.91 5.98 -8.93
CA PRO A 59 -10.37 5.42 -10.17
C PRO A 59 -9.06 6.06 -10.62
N ASN A 60 -8.89 7.37 -10.41
CA ASN A 60 -7.65 8.08 -10.77
C ASN A 60 -6.48 7.60 -9.89
N LEU A 61 -6.71 7.44 -8.57
CA LEU A 61 -5.71 6.89 -7.65
C LEU A 61 -5.27 5.48 -8.06
N LEU A 62 -6.24 4.61 -8.42
CA LEU A 62 -5.93 3.25 -8.84
C LEU A 62 -5.13 3.20 -10.14
N MET A 63 -5.43 4.07 -11.09
CA MET A 63 -4.67 4.15 -12.34
C MET A 63 -3.23 4.62 -12.08
N SER A 64 -3.05 5.62 -11.21
CA SER A 64 -1.73 6.10 -10.81
C SER A 64 -0.95 5.03 -10.05
N ALA A 65 -1.59 4.34 -9.08
CA ALA A 65 -0.99 3.23 -8.34
C ALA A 65 -0.56 2.09 -9.27
N ARG A 66 -1.37 1.75 -10.28
CA ARG A 66 -1.02 0.75 -11.30
C ARG A 66 0.19 1.17 -12.14
N ALA A 67 0.24 2.44 -12.55
CA ALA A 67 1.38 2.97 -13.30
C ALA A 67 2.68 2.97 -12.45
N MET A 68 2.57 3.38 -11.18
CA MET A 68 3.65 3.33 -10.19
C MET A 68 4.17 1.90 -10.02
N LYS A 69 3.27 0.93 -9.77
CA LYS A 69 3.64 -0.48 -9.60
C LYS A 69 4.36 -1.03 -10.82
N GLY A 70 3.86 -0.78 -12.02
CA GLY A 70 4.49 -1.24 -13.26
C GLY A 70 5.91 -0.71 -13.45
N ALA A 71 6.17 0.55 -13.11
CA ALA A 71 7.50 1.15 -13.12
C ALA A 71 8.39 0.57 -12.02
N LEU A 72 7.85 0.40 -10.80
CA LEU A 72 8.59 -0.13 -9.65
C LEU A 72 9.02 -1.59 -9.87
N ASP A 73 8.19 -2.43 -10.48
CA ASP A 73 8.51 -3.83 -10.76
C ASP A 73 9.74 -3.99 -11.68
N ILE A 74 10.03 -3.00 -12.51
CA ILE A 74 11.25 -2.95 -13.35
C ILE A 74 12.47 -2.58 -12.50
N LEU A 75 12.32 -1.68 -11.53
CA LEU A 75 13.42 -1.17 -10.71
C LEU A 75 13.82 -2.15 -9.57
N LYS A 76 12.85 -2.91 -9.03
CA LYS A 76 13.07 -3.86 -7.92
C LYS A 76 14.27 -4.79 -8.10
N PRO A 77 14.47 -5.47 -9.26
CA PRO A 77 15.63 -6.34 -9.45
C PRO A 77 16.98 -5.62 -9.39
N LEU A 78 17.00 -4.31 -9.66
CA LEU A 78 18.19 -3.47 -9.68
C LEU A 78 18.56 -2.94 -8.29
N LEU A 79 17.64 -3.01 -7.34
CA LEU A 79 17.82 -2.62 -5.94
C LEU A 79 18.41 -3.75 -5.07
N GLN A 80 18.75 -4.92 -5.67
CA GLN A 80 19.30 -6.07 -4.96
C GLN A 80 20.66 -5.72 -4.31
N GLY A 81 20.64 -5.59 -2.99
CA GLY A 81 21.83 -5.27 -2.16
C GLY A 81 21.60 -4.12 -1.18
N GLU A 82 20.60 -3.29 -1.37
CA GLU A 82 20.11 -2.32 -0.40
C GLU A 82 18.85 -2.88 0.25
N THR A 83 18.82 -2.87 1.58
CA THR A 83 17.90 -3.62 2.43
C THR A 83 16.42 -3.26 2.29
N ASP A 84 16.04 -2.28 1.45
CA ASP A 84 14.66 -1.80 1.36
C ASP A 84 14.20 -1.51 -0.07
N ALA A 85 13.93 -2.59 -0.83
CA ALA A 85 13.21 -2.47 -2.12
C ALA A 85 11.73 -2.05 -1.95
N TYR A 86 11.26 -1.95 -0.72
CA TYR A 86 9.92 -1.54 -0.34
C TYR A 86 9.97 -0.43 0.71
N VAL A 87 8.97 0.45 0.69
CA VAL A 87 8.77 1.50 1.71
C VAL A 87 8.50 0.87 3.09
N GLY A 88 7.96 -0.35 3.12
CA GLY A 88 7.65 -1.14 4.30
C GLY A 88 6.77 -2.33 3.94
N LYS A 89 6.47 -3.17 4.94
CA LYS A 89 5.64 -4.38 4.78
C LYS A 89 4.32 -4.24 5.52
N ILE A 90 3.24 -4.55 4.85
CA ILE A 90 1.88 -4.44 5.36
C ILE A 90 1.22 -5.82 5.37
N VAL A 91 0.68 -6.20 6.51
CA VAL A 91 -0.27 -7.31 6.61
C VAL A 91 -1.67 -6.73 6.65
N ILE A 92 -2.55 -7.19 5.74
CA ILE A 92 -3.93 -6.72 5.67
C ILE A 92 -4.91 -7.89 5.60
N GLY A 93 -6.01 -7.83 6.35
CA GLY A 93 -7.04 -8.86 6.35
C GLY A 93 -8.39 -8.36 6.84
N THR A 94 -9.46 -9.06 6.48
CA THR A 94 -10.78 -8.86 7.06
C THR A 94 -10.93 -9.78 8.27
N VAL A 95 -11.33 -9.23 9.41
CA VAL A 95 -11.38 -9.95 10.68
C VAL A 95 -12.37 -11.11 10.66
N LYS A 96 -12.20 -12.05 11.60
CA LYS A 96 -13.04 -13.25 11.76
C LYS A 96 -14.53 -12.91 11.83
N GLY A 97 -15.31 -13.66 11.08
CA GLY A 97 -16.76 -13.52 10.97
C GLY A 97 -17.21 -12.48 9.96
N ASP A 98 -16.27 -11.81 9.26
CA ASP A 98 -16.57 -10.83 8.22
C ASP A 98 -16.05 -11.28 6.86
N LEU A 99 -16.87 -11.15 5.81
CA LEU A 99 -16.55 -11.58 4.45
C LEU A 99 -16.42 -10.40 3.47
N HIS A 100 -16.55 -9.17 3.95
CA HIS A 100 -16.47 -7.98 3.11
C HIS A 100 -15.01 -7.64 2.80
N ASP A 101 -14.66 -7.59 1.52
CA ASP A 101 -13.26 -7.41 1.09
C ASP A 101 -13.04 -6.36 0.00
N ILE A 102 -14.09 -5.83 -0.62
CA ILE A 102 -13.96 -4.88 -1.73
C ILE A 102 -13.15 -3.65 -1.30
N GLY A 103 -13.52 -3.01 -0.19
CA GLY A 103 -12.80 -1.85 0.33
C GLY A 103 -11.37 -2.20 0.77
N LYS A 104 -11.19 -3.33 1.43
CA LYS A 104 -9.89 -3.85 1.84
C LYS A 104 -8.95 -4.05 0.64
N ASN A 105 -9.45 -4.70 -0.41
CA ASN A 105 -8.65 -4.98 -1.61
C ASN A 105 -8.29 -3.70 -2.36
N LEU A 106 -9.17 -2.70 -2.34
CA LEU A 106 -8.88 -1.37 -2.88
C LEU A 106 -7.72 -0.71 -2.13
N VAL A 107 -7.76 -0.69 -0.81
CA VAL A 107 -6.69 -0.14 0.04
C VAL A 107 -5.39 -0.92 -0.15
N ALA A 108 -5.45 -2.26 -0.20
CA ALA A 108 -4.29 -3.10 -0.49
C ALA A 108 -3.59 -2.71 -1.80
N SER A 109 -4.38 -2.54 -2.89
CA SER A 109 -3.84 -2.14 -4.20
C SER A 109 -3.23 -0.74 -4.18
N MET A 110 -3.76 0.18 -3.36
CA MET A 110 -3.18 1.51 -3.20
C MET A 110 -1.84 1.45 -2.44
N PHE A 111 -1.73 0.65 -1.39
CA PHE A 111 -0.46 0.44 -0.68
C PHE A 111 0.60 -0.19 -1.59
N GLU A 112 0.23 -1.22 -2.38
CA GLU A 112 1.13 -1.78 -3.39
C GLU A 112 1.61 -0.73 -4.39
N GLY A 113 0.68 0.12 -4.84
CA GLY A 113 0.98 1.25 -5.74
C GLY A 113 1.87 2.31 -5.11
N CYS A 114 1.88 2.45 -3.78
CA CYS A 114 2.78 3.33 -3.05
C CYS A 114 4.14 2.69 -2.72
N GLY A 115 4.39 1.46 -3.17
CA GLY A 115 5.66 0.79 -2.98
C GLY A 115 5.78 -0.07 -1.73
N PHE A 116 4.67 -0.36 -1.04
CA PHE A 116 4.67 -1.30 0.07
C PHE A 116 4.59 -2.75 -0.42
N GLU A 117 5.22 -3.66 0.31
CA GLU A 117 4.95 -5.09 0.19
C GLU A 117 3.67 -5.41 0.98
N VAL A 118 2.64 -5.94 0.31
CA VAL A 118 1.34 -6.22 0.93
C VAL A 118 1.08 -7.70 1.01
N VAL A 119 0.94 -8.20 2.24
CA VAL A 119 0.52 -9.57 2.54
C VAL A 119 -0.97 -9.57 2.84
N ASN A 120 -1.79 -9.95 1.86
CA ASN A 120 -3.24 -9.97 1.98
C ASN A 120 -3.72 -11.34 2.48
N LEU A 121 -4.24 -11.38 3.69
CA LEU A 121 -4.72 -12.59 4.36
C LEU A 121 -6.12 -13.04 3.92
N GLY A 122 -6.81 -12.23 3.10
CA GLY A 122 -8.18 -12.53 2.68
C GLY A 122 -9.24 -12.10 3.69
N VAL A 123 -10.26 -12.91 3.86
CA VAL A 123 -11.43 -12.67 4.72
C VAL A 123 -11.54 -13.72 5.81
N ASP A 124 -12.36 -13.46 6.84
CA ASP A 124 -12.59 -14.38 7.97
C ASP A 124 -11.27 -14.80 8.65
N VAL A 125 -10.39 -13.82 8.88
CA VAL A 125 -9.04 -14.06 9.39
C VAL A 125 -9.04 -14.05 10.91
N SER A 126 -8.55 -15.13 11.54
CA SER A 126 -8.41 -15.22 12.98
C SER A 126 -7.23 -14.38 13.50
N SER A 127 -7.26 -14.04 14.80
CA SER A 127 -6.20 -13.25 15.45
C SER A 127 -4.84 -13.94 15.37
N GLU A 128 -4.81 -15.26 15.52
CA GLU A 128 -3.59 -16.08 15.44
C GLU A 128 -2.92 -15.95 14.07
N LYS A 129 -3.73 -15.91 12.97
CA LYS A 129 -3.21 -15.73 11.62
C LYS A 129 -2.64 -14.34 11.41
N PHE A 130 -3.24 -13.29 11.99
CA PHE A 130 -2.66 -11.94 11.97
C PHE A 130 -1.31 -11.91 12.69
N VAL A 131 -1.24 -12.50 13.89
CA VAL A 131 0.01 -12.58 14.68
C VAL A 131 1.09 -13.35 13.95
N GLU A 132 0.76 -14.52 13.39
CA GLU A 132 1.69 -15.35 12.63
C GLU A 132 2.22 -14.61 11.38
N ALA A 133 1.32 -14.02 10.60
CA ALA A 133 1.70 -13.29 9.40
C ALA A 133 2.55 -12.06 9.72
N ALA A 134 2.21 -11.32 10.76
CA ALA A 134 2.98 -10.16 11.20
C ALA A 134 4.42 -10.55 11.58
N ARG A 135 4.57 -11.65 12.33
CA ARG A 135 5.89 -12.16 12.77
C ARG A 135 6.71 -12.71 11.60
N THR A 136 6.08 -13.57 10.77
CA THR A 136 6.78 -14.26 9.67
C THR A 136 7.28 -13.27 8.61
N ASN A 137 6.52 -12.20 8.36
CA ASN A 137 6.86 -11.23 7.34
C ASN A 137 7.61 -10.00 7.90
N ASN A 138 7.84 -9.92 9.21
CA ASN A 138 8.36 -8.71 9.88
C ASN A 138 7.57 -7.46 9.47
N ALA A 139 6.24 -7.52 9.62
CA ALA A 139 5.36 -6.46 9.17
C ALA A 139 5.55 -5.16 9.95
N ASP A 140 5.63 -4.05 9.24
CA ASP A 140 5.71 -2.71 9.82
C ASP A 140 4.31 -2.19 10.18
N ILE A 141 3.30 -2.58 9.39
CA ILE A 141 1.92 -2.11 9.54
C ILE A 141 0.96 -3.30 9.48
N ILE A 142 -0.03 -3.29 10.35
CA ILE A 142 -1.15 -4.25 10.33
C ILE A 142 -2.44 -3.49 10.08
N CYS A 143 -3.14 -3.85 8.99
CA CYS A 143 -4.40 -3.28 8.60
C CYS A 143 -5.53 -4.29 8.78
N MET A 144 -6.59 -3.88 9.46
CA MET A 144 -7.77 -4.71 9.68
C MET A 144 -9.00 -4.06 9.06
N SER A 145 -9.84 -4.88 8.43
CA SER A 145 -11.13 -4.48 7.88
C SER A 145 -12.27 -5.20 8.59
N ALA A 146 -13.33 -4.48 8.91
CA ALA A 146 -14.61 -5.00 9.38
C ALA A 146 -15.71 -4.06 8.93
N LEU A 147 -16.77 -4.57 8.32
CA LEU A 147 -17.92 -3.77 7.89
C LEU A 147 -19.06 -3.83 8.92
N LEU A 148 -19.24 -4.96 9.60
CA LEU A 148 -20.34 -5.17 10.53
C LEU A 148 -19.94 -4.71 11.93
N THR A 149 -20.87 -4.04 12.64
CA THR A 149 -20.66 -3.64 14.04
C THR A 149 -20.41 -4.82 14.97
N THR A 150 -20.93 -5.99 14.63
CA THR A 150 -20.72 -7.25 15.36
C THR A 150 -19.30 -7.79 15.20
N THR A 151 -18.68 -7.60 14.03
CA THR A 151 -17.33 -8.08 13.73
C THR A 151 -16.24 -7.09 14.13
N MET A 152 -16.55 -5.80 14.25
CA MET A 152 -15.61 -4.76 14.69
C MET A 152 -14.99 -5.06 16.06
N ASN A 153 -15.73 -5.68 16.98
CA ASN A 153 -15.21 -6.05 18.29
C ASN A 153 -14.04 -7.04 18.21
N TYR A 154 -13.96 -7.83 17.12
CA TYR A 154 -12.86 -8.76 16.92
C TYR A 154 -11.53 -8.06 16.62
N MET A 155 -11.54 -6.82 16.12
CA MET A 155 -10.33 -6.01 15.96
C MET A 155 -9.59 -5.85 17.28
N LYS A 156 -10.33 -5.66 18.39
CA LYS A 156 -9.74 -5.58 19.74
C LYS A 156 -9.02 -6.87 20.13
N VAL A 157 -9.62 -8.03 19.82
CA VAL A 157 -8.99 -9.33 20.08
C VAL A 157 -7.65 -9.44 19.34
N VAL A 158 -7.61 -9.08 18.06
CA VAL A 158 -6.37 -9.07 17.27
C VAL A 158 -5.32 -8.14 17.89
N VAL A 159 -5.70 -6.93 18.30
CA VAL A 159 -4.79 -5.98 18.96
C VAL A 159 -4.23 -6.54 20.26
N ASP A 160 -5.07 -7.14 21.08
CA ASP A 160 -4.66 -7.71 22.38
C ASP A 160 -3.70 -8.91 22.18
N ASP A 161 -3.96 -9.76 21.19
CA ASP A 161 -3.08 -10.88 20.84
C ASP A 161 -1.74 -10.42 20.25
N LEU A 162 -1.73 -9.40 19.40
CA LEU A 162 -0.50 -8.77 18.89
C LEU A 162 0.36 -8.20 20.02
N LYS A 163 -0.27 -7.54 20.99
CA LYS A 163 0.41 -7.04 22.19
C LYS A 163 1.01 -8.19 23.01
N THR A 164 0.24 -9.24 23.25
CA THR A 164 0.68 -10.43 23.98
C THR A 164 1.86 -11.11 23.28
N ALA A 165 1.87 -11.09 21.95
CA ALA A 165 2.95 -11.63 21.14
C ALA A 165 4.21 -10.74 21.07
N GLY A 166 4.20 -9.56 21.71
CA GLY A 166 5.34 -8.63 21.73
C GLY A 166 5.52 -7.81 20.45
N LEU A 167 4.50 -7.74 19.60
CA LEU A 167 4.53 -7.02 18.33
C LEU A 167 4.06 -5.56 18.50
N TYR A 168 4.66 -4.83 19.45
CA TYR A 168 4.29 -3.44 19.77
C TYR A 168 4.81 -2.41 18.76
N GLY A 169 5.79 -2.78 17.93
CA GLY A 169 6.41 -1.89 16.96
C GLY A 169 5.60 -1.73 15.68
N CYS A 170 4.60 -2.60 15.44
CA CYS A 170 3.76 -2.50 14.26
C CYS A 170 2.74 -1.36 14.43
N LEU A 171 2.64 -0.48 13.43
CA LEU A 171 1.57 0.50 13.36
C LEU A 171 0.23 -0.21 13.10
N LEU A 172 -0.75 0.05 13.97
CA LEU A 172 -2.10 -0.45 13.82
C LEU A 172 -2.95 0.63 13.16
N TYR A 173 -3.48 0.33 11.98
CA TYR A 173 -4.40 1.21 11.28
C TYR A 173 -5.79 0.57 11.20
N THR A 174 -6.77 1.29 11.69
CA THR A 174 -8.18 0.93 11.55
C THR A 174 -8.86 1.98 10.68
N SER A 175 -9.60 1.54 9.68
CA SER A 175 -10.44 2.46 8.89
C SER A 175 -11.45 3.16 9.81
N PRO A 176 -11.68 4.48 9.65
CA PRO A 176 -12.70 5.16 10.43
C PRO A 176 -14.05 4.48 10.24
N SER A 177 -14.72 4.22 11.36
CA SER A 177 -16.08 3.67 11.36
C SER A 177 -17.06 4.72 10.80
N PRO A 178 -18.13 4.31 10.11
CA PRO A 178 -19.23 5.23 9.77
C PRO A 178 -19.82 5.97 10.98
N ARG A 179 -19.53 5.54 12.19
CA ARG A 179 -19.93 6.20 13.44
C ARG A 179 -19.01 7.34 13.88
N ASP A 180 -17.77 7.39 13.37
CA ASP A 180 -16.78 8.40 13.80
C ASP A 180 -17.07 9.79 13.21
N GLY A 181 -17.97 9.88 12.25
CA GLY A 181 -18.48 11.13 11.66
C GLY A 181 -19.83 11.61 12.21
N ALA A 182 -20.37 10.97 13.24
CA ALA A 182 -21.69 11.26 13.79
C ALA A 182 -21.65 11.92 15.19
N THR A 183 -20.59 12.69 15.49
CA THR A 183 -20.52 13.57 16.68
C THR A 183 -20.47 15.02 16.27
#